data_7a9e5e04b9c286da633b97eb92311b1d
#
_entry.id   7a9e5e04b9c286da633b97eb92311b1d
#
_cell.length_a   1.000
_cell.length_b   1.000
_cell.length_c   1.000
_cell.angle_alpha   90.00
_cell.angle_beta   90.00
_cell.angle_gamma   90.00
#
_symmetry.space_group_name_H-M   'P 1'
#
loop_
_entity.id
_entity.type
_entity.pdbx_description
1 polymer ?
#
loop_
_entity_poly.entity_id
_entity_poly.type
_entity_poly.pdbx_seq_one_letter_code
_entity_poly.pdbx_strand_id
1 'polypeptide(L)'
;MRRLLSIIVSLVTAISFAQQPVELPLWPDGAPNSSGLTGEEQETRPHFVTNVTHPTLTVYHPEKPNGMAIIMCPGGGYRGLGMDGEGYDMAPWFCGQGITYMVLKYRMPNGH
;
A
#
# COMPACT_ATOMS: atom_id res chain seq x y z
N MET A 1 -49.01 -27.22 -29.84
CA MET A 1 -48.60 -26.12 -28.96
C MET A 1 -47.19 -26.35 -28.47
N ARG A 2 -46.27 -25.62 -29.05
CA ARG A 2 -44.85 -25.69 -28.63
C ARG A 2 -44.61 -24.73 -27.47
N ARG A 3 -44.35 -25.25 -26.30
CA ARG A 3 -43.95 -24.44 -25.15
C ARG A 3 -42.46 -24.10 -25.29
N LEU A 4 -42.16 -22.82 -25.60
CA LEU A 4 -40.82 -22.28 -25.54
C LEU A 4 -40.43 -22.10 -24.08
N LEU A 5 -39.52 -22.92 -23.62
CA LEU A 5 -38.91 -22.75 -22.31
C LEU A 5 -37.77 -21.72 -22.45
N SER A 6 -38.02 -20.49 -22.01
CA SER A 6 -37.00 -19.45 -21.94
C SER A 6 -36.09 -19.74 -20.75
N ILE A 7 -34.90 -20.21 -21.01
CA ILE A 7 -33.84 -20.32 -20.02
C ILE A 7 -33.20 -18.95 -19.85
N ILE A 8 -33.55 -18.25 -18.77
CA ILE A 8 -32.87 -17.03 -18.35
C ILE A 8 -31.57 -17.47 -17.68
N VAL A 9 -30.47 -17.37 -18.40
CA VAL A 9 -29.12 -17.52 -17.83
C VAL A 9 -28.79 -16.22 -17.13
N SER A 10 -28.98 -16.18 -15.81
CA SER A 10 -28.49 -15.07 -14.98
C SER A 10 -26.98 -15.14 -14.91
N LEU A 11 -26.31 -14.27 -15.68
CA LEU A 11 -24.87 -14.07 -15.59
C LEU A 11 -24.58 -13.31 -14.28
N VAL A 12 -24.29 -14.02 -13.22
CA VAL A 12 -23.78 -13.43 -11.98
C VAL A 12 -22.34 -13.02 -12.25
N THR A 13 -22.13 -11.78 -12.62
CA THR A 13 -20.80 -11.17 -12.64
C THR A 13 -20.35 -11.03 -11.16
N ALA A 14 -19.48 -11.91 -10.72
CA ALA A 14 -18.78 -11.74 -9.46
C ALA A 14 -17.89 -10.50 -9.59
N ILE A 15 -18.34 -9.39 -9.02
CA ILE A 15 -17.50 -8.20 -8.87
C ILE A 15 -16.49 -8.55 -7.78
N SER A 16 -15.28 -8.93 -8.21
CA SER A 16 -14.15 -9.10 -7.31
C SER A 16 -13.75 -7.71 -6.80
N PHE A 17 -14.15 -7.39 -5.57
CA PHE A 17 -13.64 -6.19 -4.92
C PHE A 17 -12.18 -6.48 -4.55
N ALA A 18 -11.25 -5.83 -5.25
CA ALA A 18 -9.88 -5.76 -4.80
C ALA A 18 -9.90 -5.22 -3.36
N GLN A 19 -9.33 -5.96 -2.44
CA GLN A 19 -9.29 -5.56 -1.04
C GLN A 19 -8.52 -4.24 -0.92
N GLN A 20 -9.13 -3.23 -0.31
CA GLN A 20 -8.47 -1.94 -0.12
C GLN A 20 -7.21 -2.12 0.74
N PRO A 21 -6.12 -1.40 0.44
CA PRO A 21 -4.92 -1.45 1.25
C PRO A 21 -5.21 -0.96 2.68
N VAL A 22 -4.51 -1.56 3.65
CA VAL A 22 -4.61 -1.19 5.06
C VAL A 22 -3.34 -0.46 5.47
N GLU A 23 -3.46 0.76 5.94
CA GLU A 23 -2.35 1.51 6.51
C GLU A 23 -2.28 1.30 8.02
N LEU A 24 -1.13 0.82 8.49
CA LEU A 24 -0.86 0.52 9.89
C LEU A 24 0.21 1.49 10.42
N PRO A 25 -0.04 2.21 11.51
CA PRO A 25 1.01 2.96 12.18
C PRO A 25 2.03 1.98 12.80
N LEU A 26 3.32 2.23 12.60
CA LEU A 26 4.36 1.35 13.19
C LEU A 26 4.42 1.50 14.71
N TRP A 27 4.18 2.68 15.20
CA TRP A 27 4.18 2.98 16.64
C TRP A 27 2.92 3.79 17.00
N PRO A 28 1.81 3.13 17.31
CA PRO A 28 0.55 3.81 17.65
C PRO A 28 0.67 4.76 18.86
N ASP A 29 1.53 4.42 19.81
CA ASP A 29 1.76 5.19 21.03
C ASP A 29 3.00 6.10 20.97
N GLY A 30 3.54 6.31 19.78
CA GLY A 30 4.73 7.11 19.55
C GLY A 30 6.01 6.28 19.34
N ALA A 31 6.83 6.71 18.40
CA ALA A 31 8.06 6.02 18.05
C ALA A 31 9.10 6.09 19.18
N PRO A 32 9.84 5.00 19.43
CA PRO A 32 10.98 5.04 20.34
C PRO A 32 12.06 5.94 19.75
N ASN A 33 12.72 6.71 20.58
CA ASN A 33 13.77 7.66 20.21
C ASN A 33 13.28 8.76 19.26
N SER A 34 13.51 10.00 19.63
CA SER A 34 13.21 11.15 18.80
C SER A 34 14.19 11.22 17.62
N SER A 35 13.67 11.45 16.41
CA SER A 35 14.49 11.82 15.24
C SER A 35 14.85 13.31 15.25
N GLY A 36 14.30 14.09 16.17
CA GLY A 36 14.38 15.55 16.20
C GLY A 36 13.49 16.27 15.19
N LEU A 37 12.76 15.50 14.34
CA LEU A 37 11.81 16.04 13.39
C LEU A 37 10.52 16.43 14.11
N THR A 38 9.98 17.57 13.74
CA THR A 38 8.71 18.10 14.24
C THR A 38 7.86 18.63 13.09
N GLY A 39 6.58 18.86 13.37
CA GLY A 39 5.64 19.34 12.37
C GLY A 39 4.98 18.25 11.57
N GLU A 40 4.35 18.66 10.49
CA GLU A 40 3.60 17.77 9.63
C GLU A 40 4.48 17.17 8.52
N GLU A 41 4.14 15.98 8.09
CA GLU A 41 4.68 15.40 6.87
C GLU A 41 4.29 16.25 5.68
N GLN A 42 5.17 16.38 4.71
CA GLN A 42 4.96 17.21 3.53
C GLN A 42 5.08 16.37 2.26
N GLU A 43 4.19 16.62 1.35
CA GLU A 43 4.27 16.10 -0.01
C GLU A 43 4.78 17.22 -0.92
N THR A 44 6.08 17.23 -1.18
CA THR A 44 6.74 18.31 -1.93
C THR A 44 6.52 18.23 -3.44
N ARG A 45 6.15 17.09 -3.94
CA ARG A 45 5.66 16.81 -5.29
C ARG A 45 4.78 15.55 -5.18
N PRO A 46 3.92 15.27 -6.16
CA PRO A 46 3.00 14.12 -6.05
C PRO A 46 3.71 12.87 -5.55
N HIS A 47 3.21 12.34 -4.43
CA HIS A 47 3.69 11.11 -3.76
C HIS A 47 5.18 11.08 -3.38
N PHE A 48 5.83 12.22 -3.28
CA PHE A 48 7.16 12.34 -2.69
C PHE A 48 7.05 12.96 -1.30
N VAL A 49 7.14 12.11 -0.29
CA VAL A 49 6.91 12.48 1.10
C VAL A 49 8.21 12.85 1.79
N THR A 50 8.20 13.97 2.48
CA THR A 50 9.31 14.45 3.31
C THR A 50 8.85 14.67 4.75
N ASN A 51 9.81 14.86 5.66
CA ASN A 51 9.53 15.08 7.09
C ASN A 51 8.63 13.99 7.70
N VAL A 52 9.00 12.72 7.48
CA VAL A 52 8.23 11.58 8.00
C VAL A 52 8.27 11.56 9.53
N THR A 53 7.19 11.99 10.13
CA THR A 53 6.99 12.00 11.59
C THR A 53 6.06 10.87 12.06
N HIS A 54 5.27 10.32 11.14
CA HIS A 54 4.33 9.23 11.38
C HIS A 54 4.65 8.04 10.46
N PRO A 55 5.65 7.21 10.82
CA PRO A 55 5.98 6.01 10.03
C PRO A 55 4.81 5.04 9.96
N THR A 56 4.55 4.52 8.77
CA THR A 56 3.45 3.59 8.52
C THR A 56 3.88 2.42 7.64
N LEU A 57 3.12 1.35 7.70
CA LEU A 57 3.20 0.22 6.80
C LEU A 57 1.87 0.10 6.06
N THR A 58 1.87 0.30 4.75
CA THR A 58 0.69 0.09 3.92
C THR A 58 0.69 -1.32 3.38
N VAL A 59 -0.30 -2.11 3.72
CA VAL A 59 -0.41 -3.54 3.40
C VAL A 59 -1.42 -3.76 2.28
N TYR A 60 -0.97 -4.41 1.21
CA TYR A 60 -1.79 -4.87 0.10
C TYR A 60 -1.91 -6.39 0.16
N HIS A 61 -3.13 -6.87 0.31
CA HIS A 61 -3.42 -8.30 0.38
C HIS A 61 -3.73 -8.86 -1.01
N PRO A 62 -3.06 -9.95 -1.41
CA PRO A 62 -3.42 -10.65 -2.63
C PRO A 62 -4.77 -11.36 -2.49
N GLU A 63 -5.50 -11.50 -3.58
CA GLU A 63 -6.75 -12.26 -3.59
C GLU A 63 -6.52 -13.75 -3.29
N LYS A 64 -5.40 -14.28 -3.79
CA LYS A 64 -4.98 -15.68 -3.58
C LYS A 64 -3.57 -15.74 -3.01
N PRO A 65 -3.41 -15.62 -1.67
CA PRO A 65 -2.09 -15.57 -1.06
C PRO A 65 -1.33 -16.89 -1.23
N ASN A 66 -0.03 -16.79 -1.50
CA ASN A 66 0.89 -17.93 -1.63
C ASN A 66 1.78 -18.13 -0.40
N GLY A 67 1.59 -17.33 0.66
CA GLY A 67 2.39 -17.35 1.89
C GLY A 67 3.64 -16.49 1.87
N MET A 68 3.99 -15.89 0.72
CA MET A 68 5.11 -14.97 0.60
C MET A 68 4.70 -13.53 0.92
N ALA A 69 5.62 -12.75 1.49
CA ALA A 69 5.45 -11.33 1.75
C ALA A 69 6.71 -10.55 1.39
N ILE A 70 6.53 -9.32 0.93
CA ILE A 70 7.61 -8.38 0.61
C ILE A 70 7.32 -7.05 1.27
N ILE A 71 8.33 -6.46 1.90
CA ILE A 71 8.29 -5.07 2.37
C ILE A 71 9.16 -4.25 1.43
N MET A 72 8.54 -3.29 0.75
CA MET A 72 9.22 -2.32 -0.09
C MET A 72 9.56 -1.08 0.73
N CYS A 73 10.82 -0.69 0.71
CA CYS A 73 11.32 0.54 1.32
C CYS A 73 11.63 1.54 0.21
N PRO A 74 10.74 2.49 -0.09
CA PRO A 74 10.96 3.45 -1.17
C PRO A 74 12.24 4.25 -0.96
N GLY A 75 12.95 4.54 -2.05
CA GLY A 75 14.12 5.39 -2.04
C GLY A 75 13.77 6.87 -2.15
N GLY A 76 14.79 7.70 -2.16
CA GLY A 76 14.66 9.16 -2.30
C GLY A 76 15.90 9.91 -1.82
N GLY A 77 17.04 9.21 -1.74
CA GLY A 77 18.33 9.78 -1.35
C GLY A 77 18.34 10.37 0.06
N TYR A 78 17.56 9.83 0.96
CA TYR A 78 17.36 10.31 2.35
C TYR A 78 16.76 11.74 2.44
N ARG A 79 16.29 12.29 1.34
CA ARG A 79 15.62 13.61 1.31
C ARG A 79 14.10 13.49 1.38
N GLY A 80 13.58 12.34 0.98
CA GLY A 80 12.18 12.02 0.96
C GLY A 80 11.98 10.57 0.53
N LEU A 81 10.73 10.18 0.34
CA LEU A 81 10.35 8.85 -0.10
C LEU A 81 9.49 8.97 -1.37
N GLY A 82 9.92 8.33 -2.45
CA GLY A 82 9.14 8.21 -3.69
C GLY A 82 8.08 7.12 -3.55
N MET A 83 6.92 7.46 -3.00
CA MET A 83 5.91 6.48 -2.62
C MET A 83 5.18 5.83 -3.80
N ASP A 84 5.25 6.40 -5.00
CA ASP A 84 4.61 5.85 -6.20
C ASP A 84 5.43 4.73 -6.84
N GLY A 85 6.31 5.08 -7.78
CA GLY A 85 7.05 4.14 -8.62
C GLY A 85 7.97 3.21 -7.85
N GLU A 86 8.45 3.63 -6.67
CA GLU A 86 9.24 2.81 -5.76
C GLU A 86 8.41 2.23 -4.61
N GLY A 87 7.10 2.34 -4.66
CA GLY A 87 6.20 1.87 -3.60
C GLY A 87 4.88 1.34 -4.14
N TYR A 88 3.85 2.18 -4.14
CA TYR A 88 2.47 1.77 -4.38
C TYR A 88 2.21 1.16 -5.76
N ASP A 89 2.89 1.65 -6.80
CA ASP A 89 2.65 1.23 -8.19
C ASP A 89 3.00 -0.24 -8.45
N MET A 90 3.84 -0.84 -7.63
CA MET A 90 4.22 -2.24 -7.75
C MET A 90 3.23 -3.21 -7.10
N ALA A 91 2.32 -2.71 -6.27
CA ALA A 91 1.38 -3.56 -5.51
C ALA A 91 0.52 -4.47 -6.40
N PRO A 92 -0.06 -4.01 -7.53
CA PRO A 92 -0.88 -4.88 -8.37
C PRO A 92 -0.11 -6.07 -8.92
N TRP A 93 1.16 -5.88 -9.30
CA TRP A 93 1.96 -6.96 -9.83
C TRP A 93 2.28 -8.02 -8.79
N PHE A 94 2.76 -7.62 -7.61
CA PHE A 94 3.07 -8.56 -6.53
C PHE A 94 1.84 -9.29 -6.02
N CYS A 95 0.74 -8.58 -5.81
CA CYS A 95 -0.53 -9.17 -5.40
C CYS A 95 -1.07 -10.13 -6.47
N GLY A 96 -0.87 -9.82 -7.76
CA GLY A 96 -1.19 -10.72 -8.88
C GLY A 96 -0.42 -12.03 -8.83
N GLN A 97 0.77 -12.05 -8.24
CA GLN A 97 1.58 -13.26 -8.00
C GLN A 97 1.22 -13.99 -6.69
N GLY A 98 0.24 -13.52 -5.95
CA GLY A 98 -0.15 -14.09 -4.64
C GLY A 98 0.73 -13.65 -3.48
N ILE A 99 1.53 -12.60 -3.67
CA ILE A 99 2.47 -12.09 -2.66
C ILE A 99 1.80 -10.96 -1.88
N THR A 100 1.80 -11.05 -0.55
CA THR A 100 1.43 -9.92 0.30
C THR A 100 2.49 -8.83 0.15
N TYR A 101 2.08 -7.67 -0.36
CA TYR A 101 2.97 -6.56 -0.66
C TYR A 101 2.77 -5.44 0.33
N MET A 102 3.86 -4.92 0.87
CA MET A 102 3.81 -3.86 1.87
C MET A 102 4.75 -2.73 1.49
N VAL A 103 4.33 -1.50 1.74
CA VAL A 103 5.14 -0.29 1.52
C VAL A 103 5.41 0.37 2.86
N LEU A 104 6.69 0.52 3.17
CA LEU A 104 7.16 1.13 4.41
C LEU A 104 7.43 2.61 4.20
N LYS A 105 6.66 3.47 4.87
CA LYS A 105 6.99 4.88 5.04
C LYS A 105 7.84 5.01 6.30
N TYR A 106 9.12 5.29 6.16
CA TYR A 106 10.09 5.27 7.25
C TYR A 106 10.69 6.64 7.53
N ARG A 107 11.15 6.82 8.77
CA ARG A 107 11.86 8.03 9.17
C ARG A 107 13.21 8.13 8.49
N MET A 108 13.59 9.35 8.18
CA MET A 108 14.88 9.68 7.57
C MET A 108 15.75 10.47 8.55
N PRO A 109 17.03 10.66 8.24
CA PRO A 109 17.92 11.51 9.05
C PRO A 109 17.37 12.92 9.23
N ASN A 110 17.72 13.55 10.34
CA ASN A 110 17.34 14.93 10.63
C ASN A 110 17.75 15.90 9.52
N GLY A 111 16.90 16.88 9.22
CA GLY A 111 17.16 17.90 8.23
C GLY A 111 16.71 17.56 6.81
N HIS A 112 15.99 16.46 6.62
CA HIS A 112 15.43 16.04 5.34
C HIS A 112 13.96 15.63 5.43
#